data_9a0ab8fc5030121cb010eab515db6cdc
#
_entry.id   9a0ab8fc5030121cb010eab515db6cdc
#
_cell.length_a   1.000
_cell.length_b   1.000
_cell.length_c   1.000
_cell.angle_alpha   90.00
_cell.angle_beta   90.00
_cell.angle_gamma   90.00
#
_symmetry.space_group_name_H-M   'P 1'
#
loop_
_entity.id
_entity.type
_entity.pdbx_description
1 polymer ?
#
loop_
_entity_poly.entity_id
_entity_poly.type
_entity_poly.pdbx_seq_one_letter_code
_entity_poly.pdbx_strand_id
1 'polypeptide(L)'
;ILPGAKAAAVTELKADGGLVAMVGDGINDAPALAAADVSFAIGAGSDAAVEAADLTLIRSDLCGVDDAIELSRATLRKIRQNLFSAFIYNVLGIPLAAFGALNPVVAGAAMAMSSVSVVSNSLLLKRWRPRGG
;
A
#
# COMPACT_ATOMS: atom_id res chain seq x y z
N ILE A 1 29.21 0.26 12.22
CA ILE A 1 28.41 1.41 12.69
C ILE A 1 27.61 0.93 13.90
N LEU A 2 27.67 1.66 15.01
CA LEU A 2 26.91 1.33 16.23
C LEU A 2 25.39 1.44 15.96
N PRO A 3 24.55 0.57 16.57
CA PRO A 3 23.10 0.56 16.34
C PRO A 3 22.44 1.94 16.54
N GLY A 4 22.86 2.66 17.57
CA GLY A 4 22.36 4.02 17.84
C GLY A 4 22.72 5.06 16.78
N ALA A 5 23.83 4.89 16.08
CA ALA A 5 24.24 5.83 15.02
C ALA A 5 23.39 5.67 13.75
N LYS A 6 22.90 4.46 13.47
CA LYS A 6 21.96 4.22 12.34
C LYS A 6 20.60 4.90 12.60
N ALA A 7 20.06 4.75 13.81
CA ALA A 7 18.80 5.40 14.19
C ALA A 7 18.92 6.94 14.19
N ALA A 8 20.06 7.48 14.67
CA ALA A 8 20.32 8.91 14.59
C ALA A 8 20.38 9.42 13.16
N ALA A 9 21.06 8.71 12.25
CA ALA A 9 21.11 9.07 10.83
C ALA A 9 19.72 9.07 10.17
N VAL A 10 18.87 8.09 10.49
CA VAL A 10 17.47 8.05 10.02
C VAL A 10 16.71 9.29 10.52
N THR A 11 16.87 9.64 11.80
CA THR A 11 16.20 10.80 12.39
C THR A 11 16.68 12.12 11.75
N GLU A 12 17.97 12.24 11.46
CA GLU A 12 18.55 13.39 10.78
C GLU A 12 17.98 13.55 9.35
N LEU A 13 17.94 12.46 8.58
CA LEU A 13 17.34 12.45 7.24
C LEU A 13 15.85 12.85 7.25
N LYS A 14 15.11 12.45 8.28
CA LYS A 14 13.70 12.86 8.45
C LYS A 14 13.56 14.34 8.77
N ALA A 15 14.51 14.91 9.48
CA ALA A 15 14.50 16.35 9.82
C ALA A 15 14.60 17.24 8.58
N ASP A 16 15.19 16.75 7.49
CA ASP A 16 15.26 17.43 6.19
C ASP A 16 13.92 17.44 5.43
N GLY A 17 12.86 16.85 6.01
CA GLY A 17 11.49 16.85 5.46
C GLY A 17 11.22 15.79 4.41
N GLY A 18 12.14 14.84 4.20
CA GLY A 18 11.95 13.68 3.32
C GLY A 18 11.30 12.50 4.03
N LEU A 19 10.63 11.63 3.25
CA LEU A 19 10.22 10.30 3.73
C LEU A 19 11.43 9.37 3.66
N VAL A 20 11.76 8.75 4.78
CA VAL A 20 12.92 7.86 4.90
C VAL A 20 12.47 6.41 4.99
N ALA A 21 12.96 5.61 4.05
CA ALA A 21 12.82 4.16 4.10
C ALA A 21 14.11 3.52 4.65
N MET A 22 13.98 2.60 5.60
CA MET A 22 15.09 1.83 6.15
C MET A 22 14.96 0.36 5.77
N VAL A 23 16.06 -0.24 5.38
CA VAL A 23 16.17 -1.66 5.06
C VAL A 23 17.21 -2.28 5.97
N GLY A 24 16.88 -3.36 6.65
CA GLY A 24 17.77 -4.04 7.59
C GLY A 24 17.47 -5.52 7.72
N ASP A 25 18.44 -6.29 8.21
CA ASP A 25 18.37 -7.74 8.35
C ASP A 25 18.67 -8.26 9.76
N GLY A 26 19.11 -7.40 10.67
CA GLY A 26 19.63 -7.79 11.97
C GLY A 26 19.00 -7.11 13.18
N ILE A 27 19.23 -7.70 14.36
CA ILE A 27 18.83 -7.14 15.67
C ILE A 27 19.35 -5.70 15.84
N ASN A 28 20.55 -5.44 15.32
CA ASN A 28 21.20 -4.13 15.43
C ASN A 28 20.51 -3.05 14.60
N ASP A 29 19.65 -3.42 13.67
CA ASP A 29 18.92 -2.50 12.79
C ASP A 29 17.52 -2.17 13.33
N ALA A 30 17.00 -2.94 14.30
CA ALA A 30 15.67 -2.75 14.85
C ALA A 30 15.38 -1.30 15.32
N PRO A 31 16.31 -0.60 16.04
CA PRO A 31 16.07 0.79 16.40
C PRO A 31 15.99 1.74 15.19
N ALA A 32 16.75 1.49 14.12
CA ALA A 32 16.72 2.30 12.91
C ALA A 32 15.50 2.00 12.05
N LEU A 33 15.07 0.72 11.99
CA LEU A 33 13.82 0.30 11.36
C LEU A 33 12.62 0.99 12.01
N ALA A 34 12.56 0.98 13.34
CA ALA A 34 11.48 1.62 14.10
C ALA A 34 11.48 3.16 13.97
N ALA A 35 12.63 3.78 13.69
CA ALA A 35 12.74 5.24 13.51
C ALA A 35 12.33 5.72 12.11
N ALA A 36 12.34 4.86 11.11
CA ALA A 36 12.02 5.18 9.72
C ALA A 36 10.51 5.44 9.52
N ASP A 37 10.15 6.08 8.39
CA ASP A 37 8.75 6.25 7.99
C ASP A 37 8.20 4.98 7.34
N VAL A 38 9.06 4.20 6.70
CA VAL A 38 8.77 2.87 6.16
C VAL A 38 9.98 1.98 6.37
N SER A 39 9.77 0.78 6.87
CA SER A 39 10.85 -0.15 7.21
C SER A 39 10.65 -1.51 6.55
N PHE A 40 11.78 -2.07 6.08
CA PHE A 40 11.84 -3.36 5.42
C PHE A 40 12.83 -4.27 6.12
N ALA A 41 12.37 -5.42 6.59
CA ALA A 41 13.25 -6.52 6.99
C ALA A 41 13.54 -7.44 5.79
N ILE A 42 14.80 -7.84 5.60
CA ILE A 42 15.22 -8.69 4.48
C ILE A 42 15.41 -10.13 4.93
N GLY A 43 14.81 -11.06 4.18
CA GLY A 43 15.05 -12.49 4.27
C GLY A 43 14.67 -13.10 5.62
N ALA A 44 15.46 -14.08 6.06
CA ALA A 44 15.37 -14.66 7.40
C ALA A 44 16.07 -13.76 8.43
N GLY A 45 15.76 -12.46 8.41
CA GLY A 45 16.24 -11.52 9.41
C GLY A 45 15.95 -11.99 10.83
N SER A 46 16.63 -11.43 11.82
CA SER A 46 16.32 -11.76 13.21
C SER A 46 14.86 -11.46 13.53
N ASP A 47 14.25 -12.24 14.42
CA ASP A 47 12.87 -12.02 14.86
C ASP A 47 12.64 -10.55 15.29
N ALA A 48 13.64 -9.93 15.91
CA ALA A 48 13.58 -8.53 16.30
C ALA A 48 13.53 -7.56 15.11
N ALA A 49 14.21 -7.84 14.00
CA ALA A 49 14.13 -7.02 12.79
C ALA A 49 12.78 -7.19 12.08
N VAL A 50 12.28 -8.43 12.04
CA VAL A 50 10.96 -8.75 11.46
C VAL A 50 9.85 -8.09 12.26
N GLU A 51 9.94 -8.08 13.59
CA GLU A 51 8.94 -7.44 14.47
C GLU A 51 8.98 -5.91 14.40
N ALA A 52 10.17 -5.32 14.16
CA ALA A 52 10.35 -3.88 14.06
C ALA A 52 10.02 -3.31 12.67
N ALA A 53 9.89 -4.13 11.63
CA ALA A 53 9.68 -3.71 10.25
C ALA A 53 8.19 -3.70 9.87
N ASP A 54 7.79 -2.72 9.04
CA ASP A 54 6.44 -2.65 8.46
C ASP A 54 6.23 -3.73 7.39
N LEU A 55 7.29 -4.09 6.66
CA LEU A 55 7.26 -5.09 5.61
C LEU A 55 8.43 -6.07 5.76
N THR A 56 8.16 -7.36 5.53
CA THR A 56 9.18 -8.40 5.49
C THR A 56 9.31 -8.94 4.08
N LEU A 57 10.51 -8.84 3.53
CA LEU A 57 10.87 -9.40 2.23
C LEU A 57 11.35 -10.83 2.41
N ILE A 58 10.66 -11.80 1.83
CA ILE A 58 11.00 -13.23 1.95
C ILE A 58 12.33 -13.56 1.25
N ARG A 59 12.63 -12.83 0.15
CA ARG A 59 13.90 -12.97 -0.56
C ARG A 59 14.93 -12.01 0.02
N SER A 60 16.14 -12.46 0.18
CA SER A 60 17.30 -11.64 0.57
C SER A 60 17.82 -10.80 -0.61
N ASP A 61 16.90 -10.08 -1.28
CA ASP A 61 17.20 -9.30 -2.47
C ASP A 61 16.64 -7.88 -2.30
N LEU A 62 17.52 -6.89 -2.48
CA LEU A 62 17.14 -5.48 -2.45
C LEU A 62 16.17 -5.08 -3.57
N CYS A 63 16.15 -5.83 -4.68
CA CYS A 63 15.16 -5.64 -5.74
C CYS A 63 13.72 -5.82 -5.25
N GLY A 64 13.52 -6.63 -4.20
CA GLY A 64 12.23 -6.79 -3.55
C GLY A 64 11.69 -5.51 -2.93
N VAL A 65 12.54 -4.55 -2.56
CA VAL A 65 12.12 -3.23 -2.07
C VAL A 65 11.47 -2.42 -3.20
N ASP A 66 12.08 -2.42 -4.37
CA ASP A 66 11.53 -1.73 -5.55
C ASP A 66 10.20 -2.35 -5.99
N ASP A 67 10.14 -3.68 -6.02
CA ASP A 67 8.91 -4.43 -6.29
C ASP A 67 7.79 -4.09 -5.28
N ALA A 68 8.11 -3.98 -4.00
CA ALA A 68 7.16 -3.62 -2.95
C ALA A 68 6.63 -2.19 -3.14
N ILE A 69 7.50 -1.24 -3.50
CA ILE A 69 7.13 0.15 -3.79
C ILE A 69 6.25 0.21 -5.05
N GLU A 70 6.61 -0.50 -6.12
CA GLU A 70 5.78 -0.55 -7.34
C GLU A 70 4.40 -1.18 -7.07
N LEU A 71 4.35 -2.28 -6.31
CA LEU A 71 3.10 -2.92 -5.91
C LEU A 71 2.22 -1.98 -5.09
N SER A 72 2.81 -1.27 -4.12
CA SER A 72 2.10 -0.28 -3.31
C SER A 72 1.49 0.82 -4.18
N ARG A 73 2.26 1.37 -5.13
CA ARG A 73 1.75 2.38 -6.09
C ARG A 73 0.63 1.82 -6.97
N ALA A 74 0.76 0.58 -7.43
CA ALA A 74 -0.28 -0.08 -8.21
C ALA A 74 -1.57 -0.29 -7.39
N THR A 75 -1.43 -0.70 -6.14
CA THR A 75 -2.53 -0.89 -5.19
C THR A 75 -3.25 0.43 -4.91
N LEU A 76 -2.53 1.49 -4.59
CA LEU A 76 -3.12 2.83 -4.36
C LEU A 76 -3.86 3.34 -5.59
N ARG A 77 -3.33 3.10 -6.80
CA ARG A 77 -4.01 3.46 -8.05
C ARG A 77 -5.34 2.73 -8.17
N LYS A 78 -5.37 1.43 -7.85
CA LYS A 78 -6.60 0.64 -7.86
C LYS A 78 -7.61 1.10 -6.80
N ILE A 79 -7.15 1.43 -5.60
CA ILE A 79 -8.00 1.98 -4.54
C ILE A 79 -8.64 3.29 -5.02
N ARG A 80 -7.86 4.22 -5.58
CA ARG A 80 -8.38 5.49 -6.11
C ARG A 80 -9.39 5.29 -7.23
N GLN A 81 -9.13 4.36 -8.15
CA GLN A 81 -10.06 4.01 -9.23
C GLN A 81 -11.37 3.45 -8.68
N ASN A 82 -11.30 2.53 -7.71
CA ASN A 82 -12.47 1.93 -7.09
C ASN A 82 -13.29 2.95 -6.32
N LEU A 83 -12.62 3.82 -5.56
CA LEU A 83 -13.26 4.90 -4.81
C LEU A 83 -13.97 5.89 -5.75
N PHE A 84 -13.30 6.28 -6.83
CA PHE A 84 -13.89 7.17 -7.85
C PHE A 84 -15.13 6.52 -8.48
N SER A 85 -15.04 5.24 -8.89
CA SER A 85 -16.18 4.52 -9.47
C SER A 85 -17.34 4.45 -8.48
N ALA A 86 -17.08 4.05 -7.24
CA ALA A 86 -18.11 3.98 -6.21
C ALA A 86 -18.76 5.34 -5.93
N PHE A 87 -17.97 6.42 -5.94
CA PHE A 87 -18.45 7.77 -5.69
C PHE A 87 -19.34 8.27 -6.84
N ILE A 88 -18.95 8.03 -8.10
CA ILE A 88 -19.72 8.52 -9.26
C ILE A 88 -21.10 7.87 -9.34
N TYR A 89 -21.24 6.60 -8.97
CA TYR A 89 -22.53 5.93 -8.90
C TYR A 89 -23.47 6.60 -7.88
N ASN A 90 -22.92 7.04 -6.75
CA ASN A 90 -23.70 7.73 -5.73
C ASN A 90 -24.06 9.16 -6.15
N VAL A 91 -23.10 9.90 -6.73
CA VAL A 91 -23.32 11.28 -7.21
C VAL A 91 -24.38 11.35 -8.30
N LEU A 92 -24.46 10.35 -9.17
CA LEU A 92 -25.50 10.27 -10.20
C LEU A 92 -26.81 9.67 -9.66
N GLY A 93 -26.73 8.67 -8.79
CA GLY A 93 -27.90 7.96 -8.29
C GLY A 93 -28.75 8.78 -7.32
N ILE A 94 -28.12 9.56 -6.43
CA ILE A 94 -28.86 10.34 -5.42
C ILE A 94 -29.77 11.40 -6.04
N PRO A 95 -29.34 12.26 -6.98
CA PRO A 95 -30.23 13.21 -7.64
C PRO A 95 -31.37 12.53 -8.41
N LEU A 96 -31.06 11.45 -9.16
CA LEU A 96 -32.08 10.71 -9.90
C LEU A 96 -33.15 10.11 -8.99
N ALA A 97 -32.74 9.61 -7.82
CA ALA A 97 -33.67 9.12 -6.80
C ALA A 97 -34.51 10.27 -6.20
N ALA A 98 -33.89 11.41 -5.90
CA ALA A 98 -34.56 12.57 -5.33
C ALA A 98 -35.64 13.15 -6.29
N PHE A 99 -35.42 13.13 -7.59
CA PHE A 99 -36.40 13.53 -8.61
C PHE A 99 -37.45 12.45 -8.91
N GLY A 100 -37.44 11.31 -8.18
CA GLY A 100 -38.41 10.23 -8.40
C GLY A 100 -38.22 9.48 -9.72
N ALA A 101 -37.13 9.73 -10.45
CA ALA A 101 -36.83 9.12 -11.74
C ALA A 101 -36.18 7.75 -11.61
N LEU A 102 -35.85 7.29 -10.39
CA LEU A 102 -35.16 6.05 -10.14
C LEU A 102 -36.14 4.94 -9.72
N ASN A 103 -36.30 3.96 -10.58
CA ASN A 103 -37.01 2.74 -10.21
C ASN A 103 -36.10 1.95 -9.20
N PRO A 104 -36.66 1.42 -8.08
CA PRO A 104 -35.90 0.65 -7.09
C PRO A 104 -35.12 -0.53 -7.68
N VAL A 105 -35.65 -1.17 -8.71
CA VAL A 105 -34.98 -2.27 -9.42
C VAL A 105 -33.73 -1.78 -10.16
N VAL A 106 -33.83 -0.62 -10.82
CA VAL A 106 -32.71 -0.02 -11.54
C VAL A 106 -31.63 0.44 -10.54
N ALA A 107 -32.04 1.02 -9.42
CA ALA A 107 -31.11 1.39 -8.35
C ALA A 107 -30.34 0.18 -7.79
N GLY A 108 -31.06 -0.91 -7.49
CA GLY A 108 -30.45 -2.15 -7.02
C GLY A 108 -29.48 -2.76 -8.05
N ALA A 109 -29.84 -2.76 -9.33
CA ALA A 109 -28.98 -3.22 -10.41
C ALA A 109 -27.71 -2.37 -10.54
N ALA A 110 -27.83 -1.05 -10.46
CA ALA A 110 -26.67 -0.14 -10.50
C ALA A 110 -25.72 -0.36 -9.33
N MET A 111 -26.24 -0.57 -8.11
CA MET A 111 -25.42 -0.90 -6.93
C MET A 111 -24.70 -2.25 -7.08
N ALA A 112 -25.38 -3.27 -7.59
CA ALA A 112 -24.77 -4.56 -7.87
C ALA A 112 -23.65 -4.44 -8.91
N MET A 113 -23.86 -3.70 -9.99
CA MET A 113 -22.84 -3.44 -11.02
C MET A 113 -21.65 -2.67 -10.46
N SER A 114 -21.86 -1.71 -9.58
CA SER A 114 -20.80 -0.99 -8.89
C SER A 114 -19.92 -1.95 -8.09
N SER A 115 -20.53 -2.84 -7.30
CA SER A 115 -19.81 -3.84 -6.51
C SER A 115 -19.01 -4.81 -7.38
N VAL A 116 -19.62 -5.31 -8.45
CA VAL A 116 -18.94 -6.19 -9.42
C VAL A 116 -17.75 -5.47 -10.09
N SER A 117 -17.92 -4.20 -10.45
CA SER A 117 -16.87 -3.39 -11.05
C SER A 117 -15.66 -3.23 -10.11
N VAL A 118 -15.91 -2.91 -8.83
CA VAL A 118 -14.87 -2.76 -7.81
C VAL A 118 -14.11 -4.08 -7.59
N VAL A 119 -14.84 -5.19 -7.44
CA VAL A 119 -14.25 -6.52 -7.26
C VAL A 119 -13.41 -6.91 -8.49
N SER A 120 -13.97 -6.76 -9.69
CA SER A 120 -13.28 -7.09 -10.94
C SER A 120 -12.00 -6.25 -11.11
N ASN A 121 -12.06 -4.94 -10.85
CA ASN A 121 -10.89 -4.07 -10.92
C ASN A 121 -9.83 -4.43 -9.88
N SER A 122 -10.24 -4.81 -8.67
CA SER A 122 -9.32 -5.27 -7.62
C SER A 122 -8.65 -6.60 -7.99
N LEU A 123 -9.40 -7.53 -8.60
CA LEU A 123 -8.85 -8.80 -9.06
C LEU A 123 -7.79 -8.64 -10.16
N LEU A 124 -7.84 -7.56 -10.94
CA LEU A 124 -6.79 -7.27 -11.94
C LEU A 124 -5.42 -7.04 -11.27
N LEU A 125 -5.37 -6.67 -9.99
CA LEU A 125 -4.11 -6.55 -9.26
C LEU A 125 -3.38 -7.90 -9.13
N LYS A 126 -4.10 -9.02 -9.13
CA LYS A 126 -3.49 -10.37 -9.15
C LYS A 126 -2.63 -10.63 -10.40
N ARG A 127 -2.85 -9.88 -11.48
CA ARG A 127 -2.06 -9.99 -12.72
C ARG A 127 -0.82 -9.10 -12.71
N TRP A 128 -0.64 -8.31 -11.65
CA TRP A 128 0.57 -7.53 -11.49
C TRP A 128 1.79 -8.45 -11.40
N ARG A 129 2.84 -8.10 -12.11
CA ARG A 129 4.13 -8.80 -12.07
C ARG A 129 5.24 -7.77 -11.88
N PRO A 130 6.27 -8.08 -11.09
CA PRO A 130 7.44 -7.23 -10.97
C PRO A 130 8.13 -7.06 -12.31
N ARG A 131 8.72 -5.89 -12.54
CA ARG A 131 9.41 -5.56 -13.81
C ARG A 131 10.78 -6.21 -13.93
N GLY A 132 11.31 -6.76 -12.84
CA GLY A 132 12.66 -7.34 -12.75
C GLY A 132 12.71 -8.87 -12.69
N GLY A 133 11.64 -9.58 -13.06
CA GLY A 133 11.61 -11.04 -13.07
C GLY A 133 11.69 -11.63 -14.46
#